data_70fcedca2c853301c219c4fcfa333a45
#
_entry.id   70fcedca2c853301c219c4fcfa333a45
#
_cell.length_a   1.000
_cell.length_b   1.000
_cell.length_c   1.000
_cell.angle_alpha   90.00
_cell.angle_beta   90.00
_cell.angle_gamma   90.00
#
_symmetry.space_group_name_H-M   'P 1'
#
loop_
_entity.id
_entity.type
_entity.pdbx_description
1 polymer ?
#
loop_
_entity_poly.entity_id
_entity_poly.type
_entity_poly.pdbx_seq_one_letter_code
_entity_poly.pdbx_strand_id
1 'polypeptide(L)'
;SVSSIGGTVMITVPELAADALEDFLGAFMRRRFGSTTPYTEMVPSAARIALECIGNSDALYHNVEHTLLVTLAGHDIMRGRAPNHHMPPEDYAHIIIACLTHDIGYVRGLFDEDDEDGFVIDASRRKITLPRGSSDAALMSYHVDRSKLYVMERM
;
A
#
# COMPACT_ATOMS: atom_id res chain seq x y z
N SER A 1 -4.00 -6.14 -43.86
CA SER A 1 -4.55 -7.15 -42.92
C SER A 1 -3.85 -6.99 -41.59
N VAL A 2 -4.54 -6.36 -40.63
CA VAL A 2 -4.07 -6.23 -39.25
C VAL A 2 -4.49 -7.51 -38.53
N SER A 3 -3.54 -8.39 -38.27
CA SER A 3 -3.75 -9.54 -37.42
C SER A 3 -3.86 -9.03 -35.98
N SER A 4 -5.07 -8.98 -35.47
CA SER A 4 -5.29 -8.78 -34.02
C SER A 4 -4.83 -10.06 -33.32
N ILE A 5 -3.66 -10.01 -32.72
CA ILE A 5 -3.26 -11.01 -31.75
C ILE A 5 -4.07 -10.65 -30.49
N GLY A 6 -5.13 -11.41 -30.26
CA GLY A 6 -5.88 -11.34 -29.02
C GLY A 6 -4.96 -11.77 -27.89
N GLY A 7 -4.26 -10.82 -27.27
CA GLY A 7 -3.51 -11.05 -26.07
C GLY A 7 -4.49 -11.38 -24.94
N THR A 8 -4.40 -12.60 -24.40
CA THR A 8 -5.11 -12.96 -23.17
C THR A 8 -4.53 -12.10 -22.06
N VAL A 9 -5.33 -11.14 -21.57
CA VAL A 9 -4.94 -10.34 -20.39
C VAL A 9 -5.02 -11.27 -19.20
N MET A 10 -3.86 -11.69 -18.68
CA MET A 10 -3.80 -12.46 -17.44
C MET A 10 -3.93 -11.49 -16.25
N ILE A 11 -5.03 -11.63 -15.51
CA ILE A 11 -5.22 -10.93 -14.24
C ILE A 11 -4.39 -11.67 -13.19
N THR A 12 -3.51 -10.95 -12.52
CA THR A 12 -2.69 -11.51 -11.44
C THR A 12 -3.44 -11.47 -10.10
N VAL A 13 -3.02 -12.30 -9.15
CA VAL A 13 -3.60 -12.31 -7.81
C VAL A 13 -3.41 -10.96 -7.09
N PRO A 14 -2.25 -10.28 -7.16
CA PRO A 14 -2.12 -8.92 -6.63
C PRO A 14 -3.11 -7.92 -7.22
N GLU A 15 -3.38 -7.98 -8.52
CA GLU A 15 -4.38 -7.11 -9.17
C GLU A 15 -5.79 -7.39 -8.69
N LEU A 16 -6.16 -8.66 -8.53
CA LEU A 16 -7.46 -9.05 -7.96
C LEU A 16 -7.59 -8.57 -6.53
N ALA A 17 -6.54 -8.70 -5.71
CA ALA A 17 -6.53 -8.23 -4.34
C ALA A 17 -6.68 -6.70 -4.27
N ALA A 18 -5.99 -5.97 -5.13
CA ALA A 18 -6.08 -4.52 -5.23
C ALA A 18 -7.49 -4.08 -5.62
N ASP A 19 -8.08 -4.70 -6.65
CA ASP A 19 -9.45 -4.40 -7.09
C ASP A 19 -10.47 -4.68 -5.96
N ALA A 20 -10.38 -5.82 -5.32
CA ALA A 20 -11.30 -6.23 -4.26
C ALA A 20 -11.20 -5.28 -3.05
N LEU A 21 -10.01 -4.94 -2.62
CA LEU A 21 -9.81 -4.07 -1.46
C LEU A 21 -10.24 -2.63 -1.78
N GLU A 22 -9.92 -2.11 -2.94
CA GLU A 22 -10.37 -0.79 -3.40
C GLU A 22 -11.89 -0.70 -3.39
N ASP A 23 -12.59 -1.69 -3.96
CA ASP A 23 -14.05 -1.73 -3.99
C ASP A 23 -14.65 -1.83 -2.60
N PHE A 24 -14.09 -2.68 -1.75
CA PHE A 24 -14.54 -2.87 -0.37
C PHE A 24 -14.40 -1.58 0.45
N LEU A 25 -13.24 -0.97 0.44
CA LEU A 25 -12.97 0.26 1.20
C LEU A 25 -13.75 1.45 0.64
N GLY A 26 -13.86 1.56 -0.68
CA GLY A 26 -14.64 2.60 -1.33
C GLY A 26 -16.12 2.51 -0.97
N ALA A 27 -16.71 1.33 -1.00
CA ALA A 27 -18.09 1.10 -0.60
C ALA A 27 -18.33 1.42 0.88
N PHE A 28 -17.42 1.01 1.76
CA PHE A 28 -17.50 1.34 3.18
C PHE A 28 -17.43 2.85 3.41
N MET A 29 -16.46 3.54 2.79
CA MET A 29 -16.29 4.98 2.95
C MET A 29 -17.54 5.75 2.51
N ARG A 30 -18.11 5.40 1.35
CA ARG A 30 -19.33 6.06 0.86
C ARG A 30 -20.53 5.85 1.79
N ARG A 31 -20.73 4.63 2.29
CA ARG A 31 -21.84 4.31 3.20
C ARG A 31 -21.69 4.97 4.55
N ARG A 32 -20.47 4.99 5.09
CA ARG A 32 -20.23 5.46 6.46
C ARG A 32 -20.02 6.96 6.55
N PHE A 33 -19.36 7.55 5.58
CA PHE A 33 -18.92 8.95 5.62
C PHE A 33 -19.50 9.81 4.50
N GLY A 34 -20.13 9.21 3.49
CA GLY A 34 -20.63 9.92 2.33
C GLY A 34 -19.56 10.33 1.33
N SER A 35 -19.94 11.12 0.34
CA SER A 35 -19.04 11.50 -0.77
C SER A 35 -18.47 12.91 -0.64
N THR A 36 -18.75 13.62 0.45
CA THR A 36 -18.31 15.01 0.64
C THR A 36 -16.94 15.15 1.28
N THR A 37 -16.43 14.08 1.90
CA THR A 37 -15.08 14.09 2.46
C THR A 37 -14.06 13.65 1.42
N PRO A 38 -12.87 14.29 1.38
CA PRO A 38 -11.80 13.89 0.46
C PRO A 38 -11.28 12.46 0.73
N TYR A 39 -11.44 11.96 1.94
CA TYR A 39 -10.98 10.62 2.34
C TYR A 39 -11.76 9.50 1.65
N THR A 40 -12.99 9.76 1.20
CA THR A 40 -13.83 8.75 0.54
C THR A 40 -13.18 8.19 -0.74
N GLU A 41 -12.47 9.03 -1.49
CA GLU A 41 -11.72 8.59 -2.67
C GLU A 41 -10.25 8.30 -2.35
N MET A 42 -9.68 8.99 -1.39
CA MET A 42 -8.28 8.83 -1.01
C MET A 42 -7.99 7.42 -0.48
N VAL A 43 -8.84 6.88 0.37
CA VAL A 43 -8.62 5.56 1.00
C VAL A 43 -8.60 4.43 -0.02
N PRO A 44 -9.61 4.27 -0.90
CA PRO A 44 -9.54 3.22 -1.93
C PRO A 44 -8.38 3.43 -2.91
N SER A 45 -8.05 4.67 -3.28
CA SER A 45 -6.89 4.96 -4.13
C SER A 45 -5.58 4.55 -3.46
N ALA A 46 -5.43 4.83 -2.16
CA ALA A 46 -4.25 4.42 -1.38
C ALA A 46 -4.12 2.89 -1.34
N ALA A 47 -5.23 2.16 -1.20
CA ALA A 47 -5.23 0.71 -1.23
C ALA A 47 -4.72 0.16 -2.56
N ARG A 48 -5.19 0.70 -3.68
CA ARG A 48 -4.72 0.31 -5.01
C ARG A 48 -3.23 0.59 -5.17
N ILE A 49 -2.79 1.80 -4.87
CA ILE A 49 -1.38 2.21 -5.00
C ILE A 49 -0.47 1.30 -4.17
N ALA A 50 -0.82 1.05 -2.92
CA ALA A 50 -0.02 0.23 -2.02
C ALA A 50 0.08 -1.22 -2.50
N LEU A 51 -1.03 -1.85 -2.86
CA LEU A 51 -1.03 -3.25 -3.29
C LEU A 51 -0.40 -3.43 -4.67
N GLU A 52 -0.57 -2.51 -5.59
CA GLU A 52 0.11 -2.56 -6.89
C GLU A 52 1.63 -2.36 -6.72
N CYS A 53 2.04 -1.44 -5.87
CA CYS A 53 3.45 -1.23 -5.57
C CYS A 53 4.10 -2.49 -5.01
N ILE A 54 3.48 -3.12 -4.03
CA ILE A 54 3.97 -4.37 -3.43
C ILE A 54 3.94 -5.50 -4.46
N GLY A 55 2.85 -5.61 -5.23
CA GLY A 55 2.66 -6.69 -6.21
C GLY A 55 3.57 -6.62 -7.42
N ASN A 56 4.02 -5.42 -7.81
CA ASN A 56 4.92 -5.21 -8.94
C ASN A 56 6.40 -5.22 -8.53
N SER A 57 6.68 -5.36 -7.25
CA SER A 57 8.05 -5.48 -6.73
C SER A 57 8.52 -6.93 -6.75
N ASP A 58 9.78 -7.16 -6.39
CA ASP A 58 10.31 -8.50 -6.14
C ASP A 58 9.76 -9.12 -4.84
N ALA A 59 8.81 -8.45 -4.20
CA ALA A 59 8.16 -8.94 -3.00
C ALA A 59 7.38 -10.23 -3.28
N LEU A 60 7.47 -11.16 -2.35
CA LEU A 60 6.75 -12.43 -2.44
C LEU A 60 5.24 -12.19 -2.27
N TYR A 61 4.43 -13.04 -2.90
CA TYR A 61 2.96 -12.96 -2.84
C TYR A 61 2.41 -12.82 -1.41
N HIS A 62 3.04 -13.47 -0.43
CA HIS A 62 2.59 -13.38 0.97
C HIS A 62 2.67 -11.96 1.54
N ASN A 63 3.49 -11.06 0.97
CA ASN A 63 3.53 -9.66 1.40
C ASN A 63 2.25 -8.91 1.02
N VAL A 64 1.67 -9.21 -0.14
CA VAL A 64 0.35 -8.69 -0.56
C VAL A 64 -0.74 -9.23 0.36
N GLU A 65 -0.75 -10.53 0.62
CA GLU A 65 -1.69 -11.18 1.51
C GLU A 65 -1.60 -10.63 2.94
N HIS A 66 -0.39 -10.49 3.46
CA HIS A 66 -0.15 -9.92 4.79
C HIS A 66 -0.70 -8.49 4.90
N THR A 67 -0.40 -7.64 3.93
CA THR A 67 -0.90 -6.26 3.91
C THR A 67 -2.43 -6.22 3.83
N LEU A 68 -3.03 -7.07 3.02
CA LEU A 68 -4.47 -7.21 2.93
C LEU A 68 -5.09 -7.60 4.28
N LEU A 69 -4.54 -8.62 4.93
CA LEU A 69 -5.04 -9.12 6.23
C LEU A 69 -4.89 -8.08 7.34
N VAL A 70 -3.77 -7.39 7.40
CA VAL A 70 -3.53 -6.30 8.37
C VAL A 70 -4.52 -5.15 8.16
N THR A 71 -4.78 -4.79 6.92
CA THR A 71 -5.73 -3.71 6.58
C THR A 71 -7.17 -4.10 6.95
N LEU A 72 -7.58 -5.33 6.67
CA LEU A 72 -8.90 -5.83 7.07
C LEU A 72 -9.04 -5.91 8.59
N ALA A 73 -8.00 -6.31 9.30
CA ALA A 73 -7.98 -6.31 10.76
C ALA A 73 -8.12 -4.88 11.32
N GLY A 74 -7.40 -3.91 10.77
CA GLY A 74 -7.52 -2.50 11.14
C GLY A 74 -8.93 -1.96 10.89
N HIS A 75 -9.53 -2.31 9.77
CA HIS A 75 -10.92 -1.99 9.44
C HIS A 75 -11.89 -2.55 10.48
N ASP A 76 -11.76 -3.81 10.83
CA ASP A 76 -12.63 -4.46 11.81
C ASP A 76 -12.51 -3.85 13.20
N ILE A 77 -11.29 -3.53 13.63
CA ILE A 77 -11.03 -2.86 14.90
C ILE A 77 -11.71 -1.49 14.93
N MET A 78 -11.55 -0.67 13.90
CA MET A 78 -12.15 0.65 13.84
C MET A 78 -13.68 0.56 13.80
N ARG A 79 -14.24 -0.36 13.05
CA ARG A 79 -15.68 -0.61 13.01
C ARG A 79 -16.22 -1.06 14.37
N GLY A 80 -15.51 -1.93 15.06
CA GLY A 80 -15.91 -2.43 16.37
C GLY A 80 -15.93 -1.34 17.44
N ARG A 81 -15.15 -0.28 17.29
CA ARG A 81 -15.12 0.87 18.22
C ARG A 81 -16.19 1.92 17.92
N ALA A 82 -16.67 1.98 16.68
CA ALA A 82 -17.60 3.01 16.20
C ALA A 82 -18.90 3.14 17.00
N PRO A 83 -19.54 2.06 17.52
CA PRO A 83 -20.78 2.17 18.31
C PRO A 83 -20.61 2.97 19.60
N ASN A 84 -19.41 3.00 20.17
CA ASN A 84 -19.12 3.61 21.47
C ASN A 84 -18.33 4.91 21.36
N HIS A 85 -17.79 5.22 20.19
CA HIS A 85 -16.93 6.38 19.98
C HIS A 85 -17.26 7.03 18.63
N HIS A 86 -17.24 8.36 18.62
CA HIS A 86 -17.28 9.08 17.35
C HIS A 86 -16.03 8.75 16.54
N MET A 87 -16.22 8.40 15.25
CA MET A 87 -15.12 8.08 14.34
C MET A 87 -15.13 9.08 13.17
N PRO A 88 -14.30 10.12 13.24
CA PRO A 88 -14.13 11.01 12.09
C PRO A 88 -13.55 10.27 10.91
N PRO A 89 -13.89 10.65 9.66
CA PRO A 89 -13.35 9.99 8.47
C PRO A 89 -11.83 10.04 8.40
N GLU A 90 -11.20 11.10 8.87
CA GLU A 90 -9.74 11.22 8.92
C GLU A 90 -9.08 10.19 9.84
N ASP A 91 -9.67 9.88 11.00
CA ASP A 91 -9.11 8.90 11.93
C ASP A 91 -9.11 7.50 11.30
N TYR A 92 -10.22 7.14 10.68
CA TYR A 92 -10.32 5.88 9.93
C TYR A 92 -9.30 5.84 8.77
N ALA A 93 -9.25 6.91 7.98
CA ALA A 93 -8.34 7.00 6.84
C ALA A 93 -6.87 6.86 7.26
N HIS A 94 -6.46 7.52 8.33
CA HIS A 94 -5.09 7.44 8.82
C HIS A 94 -4.70 6.03 9.27
N ILE A 95 -5.60 5.34 9.96
CA ILE A 95 -5.34 3.96 10.39
C ILE A 95 -5.27 3.01 9.20
N ILE A 96 -6.18 3.13 8.25
CA ILE A 96 -6.17 2.26 7.07
C ILE A 96 -4.94 2.51 6.19
N ILE A 97 -4.56 3.76 5.96
CA ILE A 97 -3.35 4.09 5.21
C ILE A 97 -2.11 3.57 5.93
N ALA A 98 -2.05 3.68 7.26
CA ALA A 98 -0.95 3.13 8.04
C ALA A 98 -0.87 1.60 7.89
N CYS A 99 -1.98 0.89 7.93
CA CYS A 99 -2.02 -0.56 7.69
C CYS A 99 -1.55 -0.93 6.28
N LEU A 100 -2.01 -0.20 5.27
CA LEU A 100 -1.65 -0.43 3.86
C LEU A 100 -0.16 -0.23 3.60
N THR A 101 0.47 0.68 4.31
CA THR A 101 1.83 1.14 4.02
C THR A 101 2.86 0.72 5.05
N HIS A 102 2.45 0.00 6.12
CA HIS A 102 3.37 -0.30 7.23
C HIS A 102 4.65 -1.02 6.80
N ASP A 103 4.58 -1.88 5.80
CA ASP A 103 5.71 -2.66 5.28
C ASP A 103 6.16 -2.24 3.88
N ILE A 104 5.59 -1.16 3.31
CA ILE A 104 5.95 -0.75 1.95
C ILE A 104 7.42 -0.35 1.83
N GLY A 105 8.03 0.08 2.92
CA GLY A 105 9.43 0.45 2.98
C GLY A 105 10.41 -0.69 2.71
N TYR A 106 9.95 -1.96 2.78
CA TYR A 106 10.75 -3.11 2.37
C TYR A 106 10.86 -3.26 0.85
N VAL A 107 10.01 -2.58 0.08
CA VAL A 107 10.00 -2.70 -1.37
C VAL A 107 11.28 -2.09 -1.96
N ARG A 108 12.02 -2.89 -2.71
CA ARG A 108 13.18 -2.42 -3.47
C ARG A 108 12.66 -1.70 -4.72
N GLY A 109 13.26 -0.56 -5.03
CA GLY A 109 12.76 0.26 -6.13
C GLY A 109 11.50 1.06 -5.80
N LEU A 110 11.21 1.26 -4.51
CA LEU A 110 10.08 2.06 -4.04
C LEU A 110 10.17 3.51 -4.50
N PHE A 111 11.37 4.07 -4.51
CA PHE A 111 11.66 5.42 -4.96
C PHE A 111 12.40 5.39 -6.30
N ASP A 112 12.21 6.41 -7.12
CA ASP A 112 12.86 6.51 -8.43
C ASP A 112 14.38 6.51 -8.33
N GLU A 113 14.92 7.01 -7.23
CA GLU A 113 16.37 7.05 -6.96
C GLU A 113 16.92 5.74 -6.41
N ASP A 114 16.05 4.78 -6.05
CA ASP A 114 16.53 3.44 -5.68
C ASP A 114 17.15 2.76 -6.88
N ASP A 115 18.30 2.14 -6.69
CA ASP A 115 19.02 1.39 -7.72
C ASP A 115 19.54 0.04 -7.16
N GLU A 116 20.29 -0.69 -7.97
CA GLU A 116 20.84 -2.00 -7.55
C GLU A 116 21.78 -1.91 -6.35
N ASP A 117 22.43 -0.76 -6.16
CA ASP A 117 23.48 -0.57 -5.16
C ASP A 117 23.05 0.32 -3.99
N GLY A 118 21.94 1.03 -4.11
CA GLY A 118 21.55 2.00 -3.10
C GLY A 118 20.04 2.18 -2.94
N PHE A 119 19.62 2.36 -1.70
CA PHE A 119 18.21 2.55 -1.33
C PHE A 119 18.05 3.83 -0.54
N VAL A 120 17.12 4.67 -0.96
CA VAL A 120 16.80 5.94 -0.27
C VAL A 120 16.26 5.65 1.12
N ILE A 121 16.80 6.32 2.14
CA ILE A 121 16.40 6.10 3.55
C ILE A 121 15.78 7.32 4.21
N ASP A 122 15.90 8.52 3.63
CA ASP A 122 15.32 9.73 4.23
C ASP A 122 14.96 10.79 3.18
N ALA A 123 14.33 11.87 3.65
CA ALA A 123 13.90 12.98 2.81
C ALA A 123 15.06 13.74 2.14
N SER A 124 16.25 13.64 2.69
CA SER A 124 17.49 14.22 2.11
C SER A 124 18.03 13.38 0.95
N ARG A 125 17.35 12.27 0.61
CA ARG A 125 17.76 11.33 -0.44
C ARG A 125 19.11 10.66 -0.15
N ARG A 126 19.45 10.54 1.12
CA ARG A 126 20.60 9.73 1.53
C ARG A 126 20.30 8.27 1.20
N LYS A 127 21.29 7.59 0.64
CA LYS A 127 21.19 6.18 0.27
C LYS A 127 22.09 5.32 1.15
N ILE A 128 21.64 4.09 1.37
CA ILE A 128 22.46 3.01 1.91
C ILE A 128 22.69 1.95 0.84
N THR A 129 23.85 1.31 0.91
CA THR A 129 24.19 0.18 0.04
C THR A 129 24.00 -1.11 0.81
N LEU A 130 23.30 -2.07 0.20
CA LEU A 130 23.16 -3.41 0.77
C LEU A 130 24.12 -4.37 0.05
N PRO A 131 24.72 -5.34 0.78
CA PRO A 131 25.53 -6.38 0.15
C PRO A 131 24.71 -7.17 -0.88
N ARG A 132 25.37 -7.61 -1.96
CA ARG A 132 24.72 -8.49 -2.96
C ARG A 132 24.16 -9.73 -2.29
N GLY A 133 22.94 -10.12 -2.70
CA GLY A 133 22.24 -11.28 -2.15
C GLY A 133 21.62 -11.04 -0.78
N SER A 134 21.66 -9.79 -0.26
CA SER A 134 20.94 -9.45 0.97
C SER A 134 19.46 -9.68 0.80
N SER A 135 18.83 -10.28 1.81
CA SER A 135 17.37 -10.41 1.85
C SER A 135 16.69 -9.07 2.16
N ASP A 136 15.39 -8.99 1.96
CA ASP A 136 14.59 -7.79 2.31
C ASP A 136 14.70 -7.44 3.80
N ALA A 137 15.03 -8.42 4.67
CA ALA A 137 15.31 -8.19 6.08
C ALA A 137 16.43 -7.17 6.33
N ALA A 138 17.35 -6.98 5.38
CA ALA A 138 18.40 -5.97 5.47
C ALA A 138 17.84 -4.54 5.49
N LEU A 139 16.60 -4.30 5.03
CA LEU A 139 15.91 -3.02 5.13
C LEU A 139 15.14 -2.84 6.43
N MET A 140 15.18 -3.81 7.36
CA MET A 140 14.43 -3.77 8.61
C MET A 140 14.64 -2.49 9.40
N SER A 141 15.88 -2.01 9.49
CA SER A 141 16.20 -0.79 10.23
C SER A 141 15.70 0.49 9.56
N TYR A 142 15.31 0.42 8.31
CA TYR A 142 14.98 1.59 7.47
C TYR A 142 13.54 1.58 6.94
N HIS A 143 12.85 0.44 7.03
CA HIS A 143 11.54 0.29 6.36
C HIS A 143 10.47 1.26 6.89
N VAL A 144 10.50 1.58 8.18
CA VAL A 144 9.53 2.50 8.77
C VAL A 144 9.71 3.91 8.21
N ASP A 145 10.94 4.41 8.17
CA ASP A 145 11.24 5.74 7.63
C ASP A 145 10.97 5.81 6.13
N ARG A 146 11.30 4.75 5.40
CA ARG A 146 10.99 4.62 3.97
C ARG A 146 9.47 4.61 3.74
N SER A 147 8.71 3.89 4.56
CA SER A 147 7.24 3.86 4.48
C SER A 147 6.64 5.23 4.74
N LYS A 148 7.12 5.94 5.76
CA LYS A 148 6.68 7.31 6.05
C LYS A 148 6.98 8.27 4.91
N LEU A 149 8.18 8.20 4.36
CA LEU A 149 8.59 9.04 3.24
C LEU A 149 7.71 8.80 2.02
N TYR A 150 7.42 7.54 1.71
CA TYR A 150 6.54 7.18 0.61
C TYR A 150 5.13 7.77 0.76
N VAL A 151 4.54 7.65 1.95
CA VAL A 151 3.21 8.21 2.24
C VAL A 151 3.21 9.72 2.07
N MET A 152 4.24 10.41 2.56
CA MET A 152 4.35 11.86 2.44
C MET A 152 4.46 12.33 0.98
N GLU A 153 5.08 11.54 0.12
CA GLU A 153 5.32 11.93 -1.28
C GLU A 153 4.22 11.48 -2.25
N ARG A 154 3.53 10.38 -1.95
CA ARG A 154 2.64 9.70 -2.90
C ARG A 154 1.17 9.70 -2.50
N MET A 155 0.90 9.98 -1.24
CA MET A 155 -0.44 9.96 -0.67
C MET A 155 -0.73 11.26 0.09
#